data_49c393670c199d863fe4e56ff8b21bca
#
_entry.id   49c393670c199d863fe4e56ff8b21bca
#
_cell.length_a   1.000
_cell.length_b   1.000
_cell.length_c   1.000
_cell.angle_alpha   90.00
_cell.angle_beta   90.00
_cell.angle_gamma   90.00
#
_symmetry.space_group_name_H-M   'P 1'
#
loop_
_entity.id
_entity.type
_entity.pdbx_description
1 polymer ?
#
loop_
_entity_poly.entity_id
_entity_poly.type
_entity_poly.pdbx_seq_one_letter_code
_entity_poly.pdbx_strand_id
1 'polypeptide(L)'
;NRAYKRVRANKGAPGIDGMSVEGALEWLKEHGEELLESIRSGKYKPSPVRRKEIPKGDGGLRKLGIPTVVDRIIQQAIAQQLSPIYEPLFWEGSYGYRPGRSAQMAILKVKEYAEQGYRYAVQIDLSKYFDTLNHELLMNMVREQIRDKRVTELIKKYLKSGVMENGLLVKTEEGSPQGGPLSPLLANIYLDKFDREIGGRGVPVIRYADDIVVLARSERAAHRLLESCRKYLEGKLKLKMNGEKSRVVSVAAIHRFRFLGFALGRGKNGYFIRAHAETLKKAKQKLRE
;
A
#
# COMPACT_ATOMS: atom_id res chain seq x y z
N ASN A 1 -25.17 0.39 0.01
CA ASN A 1 -25.38 -1.05 0.15
C ASN A 1 -24.13 -1.89 -0.23
N ARG A 2 -23.52 -1.70 -1.42
CA ARG A 2 -22.33 -2.44 -1.87
C ARG A 2 -21.12 -2.24 -0.96
N ALA A 3 -20.85 -0.99 -0.54
CA ALA A 3 -19.75 -0.66 0.37
C ALA A 3 -19.96 -1.28 1.75
N TYR A 4 -21.16 -1.18 2.32
CA TYR A 4 -21.49 -1.81 3.61
C TYR A 4 -21.26 -3.34 3.55
N LYS A 5 -21.77 -4.02 2.53
CA LYS A 5 -21.56 -5.48 2.36
C LYS A 5 -20.07 -5.85 2.39
N ARG A 6 -19.21 -5.05 1.74
CA ARG A 6 -17.76 -5.28 1.73
C ARG A 6 -17.12 -5.05 3.10
N VAL A 7 -17.50 -3.97 3.79
CA VAL A 7 -17.01 -3.68 5.16
C VAL A 7 -17.45 -4.78 6.13
N ARG A 8 -18.70 -5.24 6.03
CA ARG A 8 -19.24 -6.34 6.85
C ARG A 8 -18.48 -7.65 6.63
N ALA A 9 -18.19 -8.00 5.38
CA ALA A 9 -17.43 -9.21 5.06
C ALA A 9 -16.02 -9.22 5.68
N ASN A 10 -15.41 -8.06 5.89
CA ASN A 10 -14.08 -7.92 6.47
C ASN A 10 -14.05 -8.02 8.01
N LYS A 11 -15.21 -8.04 8.71
CA LYS A 11 -15.34 -8.23 10.17
C LYS A 11 -14.37 -7.39 11.01
N GLY A 12 -14.22 -6.11 10.70
CA GLY A 12 -13.23 -5.25 11.39
C GLY A 12 -13.68 -4.80 12.78
N ALA A 13 -12.73 -4.53 13.69
CA ALA A 13 -12.97 -3.99 15.02
C ALA A 13 -13.65 -2.60 14.99
N PRO A 14 -14.39 -2.18 16.03
CA PRO A 14 -14.99 -0.84 16.13
C PRO A 14 -13.94 0.28 16.16
N GLY A 15 -14.33 1.46 15.69
CA GLY A 15 -13.52 2.68 15.78
C GLY A 15 -13.52 3.29 17.18
N ILE A 16 -13.37 4.63 17.24
CA ILE A 16 -13.39 5.39 18.50
C ILE A 16 -14.79 5.46 19.13
N ASP A 17 -15.83 5.32 18.29
CA ASP A 17 -17.25 5.36 18.67
C ASP A 17 -17.76 4.04 19.27
N GLY A 18 -16.97 2.99 19.26
CA GLY A 18 -17.35 1.67 19.74
C GLY A 18 -18.41 0.96 18.90
N MET A 19 -18.87 1.55 17.78
CA MET A 19 -19.91 0.98 16.93
C MET A 19 -19.43 -0.29 16.25
N SER A 20 -20.19 -1.39 16.36
CA SER A 20 -19.93 -2.62 15.63
C SER A 20 -20.38 -2.53 14.16
N VAL A 21 -19.94 -3.47 13.34
CA VAL A 21 -20.34 -3.52 11.92
C VAL A 21 -21.84 -3.85 11.80
N GLU A 22 -22.36 -4.65 12.70
CA GLU A 22 -23.78 -5.02 12.78
C GLU A 22 -24.64 -3.80 13.18
N GLY A 23 -24.24 -3.07 14.22
CA GLY A 23 -24.91 -1.87 14.69
C GLY A 23 -24.94 -0.74 13.67
N ALA A 24 -23.95 -0.67 12.77
CA ALA A 24 -23.90 0.33 11.72
C ALA A 24 -25.07 0.22 10.71
N LEU A 25 -25.67 -0.96 10.54
CA LEU A 25 -26.81 -1.11 9.62
C LEU A 25 -28.05 -0.39 10.14
N GLU A 26 -28.35 -0.59 11.42
CA GLU A 26 -29.52 0.06 12.06
C GLU A 26 -29.28 1.58 12.12
N TRP A 27 -28.09 1.99 12.50
CA TRP A 27 -27.72 3.40 12.48
C TRP A 27 -27.89 4.04 11.07
N LEU A 28 -27.48 3.34 10.00
CA LEU A 28 -27.63 3.84 8.63
C LEU A 28 -29.10 3.89 8.16
N LYS A 29 -29.99 3.05 8.70
CA LYS A 29 -31.43 3.15 8.41
C LYS A 29 -32.05 4.42 9.00
N GLU A 30 -31.60 4.81 10.17
CA GLU A 30 -32.11 6.00 10.88
C GLU A 30 -31.47 7.30 10.39
N HIS A 31 -30.14 7.31 10.17
CA HIS A 31 -29.36 8.53 9.91
C HIS A 31 -28.80 8.61 8.49
N GLY A 32 -29.16 7.68 7.61
CA GLY A 32 -28.53 7.57 6.29
C GLY A 32 -28.78 8.78 5.38
N GLU A 33 -29.98 9.39 5.44
CA GLU A 33 -30.32 10.59 4.67
C GLU A 33 -29.54 11.82 5.15
N GLU A 34 -29.47 12.04 6.46
CA GLU A 34 -28.67 13.11 7.05
C GLU A 34 -27.19 12.97 6.72
N LEU A 35 -26.67 11.73 6.78
CA LEU A 35 -25.29 11.41 6.41
C LEU A 35 -25.02 11.77 4.95
N LEU A 36 -25.90 11.36 4.03
CA LEU A 36 -25.77 11.67 2.60
C LEU A 36 -25.83 13.17 2.34
N GLU A 37 -26.73 13.89 2.99
CA GLU A 37 -26.83 15.34 2.88
C GLU A 37 -25.57 16.04 3.43
N SER A 38 -25.05 15.59 4.56
CA SER A 38 -23.80 16.12 5.14
C SER A 38 -22.60 15.92 4.20
N ILE A 39 -22.55 14.79 3.48
CA ILE A 39 -21.51 14.51 2.49
C ILE A 39 -21.70 15.39 1.25
N ARG A 40 -22.94 15.51 0.72
CA ARG A 40 -23.25 16.30 -0.48
C ARG A 40 -22.99 17.79 -0.26
N SER A 41 -23.36 18.30 0.90
CA SER A 41 -23.12 19.70 1.29
C SER A 41 -21.67 19.99 1.70
N GLY A 42 -20.81 18.95 1.76
CA GLY A 42 -19.41 19.09 2.19
C GLY A 42 -19.25 19.34 3.67
N LYS A 43 -20.29 19.21 4.50
CA LYS A 43 -20.25 19.42 5.95
C LYS A 43 -19.71 18.20 6.72
N TYR A 44 -19.71 17.02 6.11
CA TYR A 44 -19.24 15.80 6.75
C TYR A 44 -17.81 15.96 7.26
N LYS A 45 -17.58 15.54 8.51
CA LYS A 45 -16.28 15.54 9.17
C LYS A 45 -15.92 14.11 9.57
N PRO A 46 -14.89 13.49 8.93
CA PRO A 46 -14.41 12.18 9.36
C PRO A 46 -13.97 12.17 10.81
N SER A 47 -14.25 11.07 11.50
CA SER A 47 -13.77 10.85 12.87
C SER A 47 -12.27 10.53 12.86
N PRO A 48 -11.56 10.85 13.95
CA PRO A 48 -10.19 10.38 14.14
C PRO A 48 -10.14 8.84 14.16
N VAL A 49 -9.04 8.26 13.67
CA VAL A 49 -8.86 6.81 13.75
C VAL A 49 -8.39 6.38 15.14
N ARG A 50 -8.87 5.23 15.62
CA ARG A 50 -8.41 4.62 16.87
C ARG A 50 -7.07 3.93 16.65
N ARG A 51 -6.03 4.30 17.41
CA ARG A 51 -4.72 3.66 17.36
C ARG A 51 -4.77 2.25 17.92
N LYS A 52 -4.16 1.31 17.19
CA LYS A 52 -3.89 -0.05 17.66
C LYS A 52 -2.49 -0.46 17.22
N GLU A 53 -1.69 -0.89 18.17
CA GLU A 53 -0.37 -1.45 17.88
C GLU A 53 -0.44 -2.96 17.71
N ILE A 54 0.22 -3.48 16.68
CA ILE A 54 0.31 -4.91 16.39
C ILE A 54 1.79 -5.30 16.28
N PRO A 55 2.25 -6.37 16.96
CA PRO A 55 3.62 -6.85 16.84
C PRO A 55 3.98 -7.20 15.39
N LYS A 56 5.15 -6.74 14.93
CA LYS A 56 5.76 -7.21 13.69
C LYS A 56 6.55 -8.48 13.96
N GLY A 57 6.70 -9.32 12.95
CA GLY A 57 7.51 -10.54 13.05
C GLY A 57 9.02 -10.31 13.19
N ASP A 58 9.50 -9.07 13.22
CA ASP A 58 10.89 -8.64 13.45
C ASP A 58 11.10 -7.99 14.83
N GLY A 59 10.10 -8.09 15.73
CA GLY A 59 10.14 -7.51 17.09
C GLY A 59 9.70 -6.06 17.17
N GLY A 60 9.41 -5.39 16.05
CA GLY A 60 8.88 -4.04 16.02
C GLY A 60 7.35 -3.98 16.20
N LEU A 61 6.79 -2.78 16.32
CA LEU A 61 5.36 -2.53 16.35
C LEU A 61 4.88 -1.92 15.03
N ARG A 62 3.70 -2.36 14.56
CA ARG A 62 2.96 -1.72 13.46
C ARG A 62 1.80 -0.93 14.07
N LYS A 63 1.78 0.36 13.80
CA LYS A 63 0.73 1.27 14.26
C LYS A 63 -0.42 1.26 13.26
N LEU A 64 -1.55 0.64 13.61
CA LEU A 64 -2.77 0.68 12.81
C LEU A 64 -3.66 1.83 13.26
N GLY A 65 -4.38 2.45 12.32
CA GLY A 65 -5.47 3.36 12.58
C GLY A 65 -6.79 2.72 12.19
N ILE A 66 -7.70 2.51 13.15
CA ILE A 66 -9.00 1.89 12.92
C ILE A 66 -10.05 3.00 12.79
N PRO A 67 -10.56 3.30 11.57
CA PRO A 67 -11.66 4.26 11.39
C PRO A 67 -12.96 3.73 11.98
N THR A 68 -13.92 4.62 12.24
CA THR A 68 -15.30 4.23 12.57
C THR A 68 -15.90 3.37 11.46
N VAL A 69 -16.94 2.60 11.76
CA VAL A 69 -17.57 1.76 10.74
C VAL A 69 -18.19 2.61 9.63
N VAL A 70 -18.81 3.74 9.99
CA VAL A 70 -19.38 4.69 9.04
C VAL A 70 -18.29 5.25 8.11
N ASP A 71 -17.17 5.71 8.67
CA ASP A 71 -16.03 6.18 7.86
C ASP A 71 -15.48 5.10 6.94
N ARG A 72 -15.39 3.84 7.41
CA ARG A 72 -14.98 2.71 6.55
C ARG A 72 -15.95 2.49 5.38
N ILE A 73 -17.26 2.63 5.61
CA ILE A 73 -18.27 2.48 4.54
C ILE A 73 -18.11 3.59 3.51
N ILE A 74 -17.93 4.83 3.93
CA ILE A 74 -17.72 5.97 3.02
C ILE A 74 -16.40 5.80 2.25
N GLN A 75 -15.30 5.51 2.93
CA GLN A 75 -14.00 5.25 2.29
C GLN A 75 -14.08 4.08 1.28
N GLN A 76 -14.81 3.01 1.64
CA GLN A 76 -15.03 1.87 0.76
C GLN A 76 -15.86 2.26 -0.46
N ALA A 77 -16.87 3.11 -0.29
CA ALA A 77 -17.67 3.63 -1.41
C ALA A 77 -16.79 4.47 -2.35
N ILE A 78 -15.97 5.37 -1.82
CA ILE A 78 -15.02 6.16 -2.61
C ILE A 78 -14.05 5.23 -3.35
N ALA A 79 -13.42 4.27 -2.66
CA ALA A 79 -12.48 3.33 -3.28
C ALA A 79 -13.12 2.52 -4.41
N GLN A 80 -14.38 2.08 -4.26
CA GLN A 80 -15.11 1.35 -5.29
C GLN A 80 -15.43 2.18 -6.53
N GLN A 81 -15.61 3.49 -6.39
CA GLN A 81 -15.85 4.40 -7.51
C GLN A 81 -14.54 4.81 -8.19
N LEU A 82 -13.48 5.02 -7.43
CA LEU A 82 -12.20 5.47 -7.98
C LEU A 82 -11.38 4.34 -8.58
N SER A 83 -11.44 3.12 -8.02
CA SER A 83 -10.63 1.98 -8.50
C SER A 83 -10.80 1.71 -10.01
N PRO A 84 -12.01 1.71 -10.61
CA PRO A 84 -12.17 1.52 -12.05
C PRO A 84 -11.51 2.62 -12.89
N ILE A 85 -11.37 3.83 -12.35
CA ILE A 85 -10.75 4.97 -13.03
C ILE A 85 -9.23 4.80 -13.04
N TYR A 86 -8.64 4.38 -11.91
CA TYR A 86 -7.19 4.28 -11.76
C TYR A 86 -6.62 2.95 -12.24
N GLU A 87 -7.39 1.84 -12.18
CA GLU A 87 -6.91 0.50 -12.53
C GLU A 87 -6.28 0.41 -13.94
N PRO A 88 -6.88 0.96 -15.01
CA PRO A 88 -6.28 0.95 -16.33
C PRO A 88 -5.09 1.91 -16.45
N LEU A 89 -4.93 2.83 -15.51
CA LEU A 89 -3.84 3.82 -15.54
C LEU A 89 -2.58 3.33 -14.82
N PHE A 90 -2.68 2.38 -13.89
CA PHE A 90 -1.53 1.93 -13.12
C PHE A 90 -0.50 1.20 -13.99
N TRP A 91 0.76 1.40 -13.66
CA TRP A 91 1.88 0.69 -14.27
C TRP A 91 1.66 -0.82 -14.25
N GLU A 92 1.97 -1.49 -15.36
CA GLU A 92 1.72 -2.93 -15.52
C GLU A 92 2.49 -3.79 -14.52
N GLY A 93 3.68 -3.36 -14.08
CA GLY A 93 4.51 -4.01 -13.07
C GLY A 93 4.04 -3.81 -11.61
N SER A 94 2.93 -3.09 -11.38
CA SER A 94 2.32 -2.93 -10.05
C SER A 94 1.30 -4.03 -9.79
N TYR A 95 1.44 -4.77 -8.68
CA TYR A 95 0.61 -5.94 -8.36
C TYR A 95 -0.18 -5.82 -7.07
N GLY A 96 0.34 -5.11 -6.05
CA GLY A 96 -0.29 -5.01 -4.74
C GLY A 96 -1.60 -4.21 -4.74
N TYR A 97 -2.59 -4.68 -3.98
CA TYR A 97 -3.90 -4.05 -3.81
C TYR A 97 -4.71 -3.85 -5.09
N ARG A 98 -4.41 -4.58 -6.13
CA ARG A 98 -5.09 -4.49 -7.43
C ARG A 98 -5.94 -5.74 -7.70
N PRO A 99 -7.16 -5.59 -8.25
CA PRO A 99 -8.00 -6.72 -8.60
C PRO A 99 -7.35 -7.62 -9.64
N GLY A 100 -7.50 -8.94 -9.47
CA GLY A 100 -6.95 -9.93 -10.41
C GLY A 100 -5.43 -10.07 -10.39
N ARG A 101 -4.71 -9.39 -9.48
CA ARG A 101 -3.25 -9.46 -9.34
C ARG A 101 -2.84 -10.07 -7.99
N SER A 102 -1.68 -10.75 -7.96
CA SER A 102 -1.22 -11.46 -6.79
C SER A 102 0.30 -11.39 -6.61
N ALA A 103 0.76 -11.74 -5.39
CA ALA A 103 2.19 -11.86 -5.08
C ALA A 103 2.88 -12.94 -5.94
N GLN A 104 2.16 -14.03 -6.26
CA GLN A 104 2.64 -15.09 -7.14
C GLN A 104 2.90 -14.57 -8.55
N MET A 105 2.00 -13.74 -9.09
CA MET A 105 2.20 -13.12 -10.39
C MET A 105 3.42 -12.18 -10.40
N ALA A 106 3.62 -11.43 -9.33
CA ALA A 106 4.76 -10.52 -9.20
C ALA A 106 6.10 -11.29 -9.21
N ILE A 107 6.23 -12.39 -8.45
CA ILE A 107 7.46 -13.17 -8.43
C ILE A 107 7.67 -13.96 -9.73
N LEU A 108 6.61 -14.41 -10.39
CA LEU A 108 6.69 -15.02 -11.73
C LEU A 108 7.24 -14.02 -12.75
N LYS A 109 6.83 -12.75 -12.66
CA LYS A 109 7.34 -11.69 -13.55
C LYS A 109 8.83 -11.40 -13.29
N VAL A 110 9.27 -11.44 -12.03
CA VAL A 110 10.70 -11.37 -11.70
C VAL A 110 11.48 -12.53 -12.34
N LYS A 111 10.94 -13.77 -12.25
CA LYS A 111 11.55 -14.94 -12.89
C LYS A 111 11.66 -14.78 -14.41
N GLU A 112 10.59 -14.33 -15.06
CA GLU A 112 10.57 -14.07 -16.52
C GLU A 112 11.69 -13.09 -16.93
N TYR A 113 11.85 -11.98 -16.22
CA TYR A 113 12.94 -11.03 -16.49
C TYR A 113 14.32 -11.62 -16.18
N ALA A 114 14.45 -12.46 -15.16
CA ALA A 114 15.72 -13.15 -14.88
C ALA A 114 16.13 -14.08 -16.05
N GLU A 115 15.18 -14.77 -16.67
CA GLU A 115 15.38 -15.59 -17.87
C GLU A 115 15.79 -14.73 -19.09
N GLN A 116 15.31 -13.48 -19.17
CA GLN A 116 15.71 -12.50 -20.19
C GLN A 116 17.09 -11.85 -19.91
N GLY A 117 17.80 -12.30 -18.86
CA GLY A 117 19.15 -11.85 -18.53
C GLY A 117 19.24 -10.69 -17.53
N TYR A 118 18.14 -10.31 -16.86
CA TYR A 118 18.17 -9.37 -15.74
C TYR A 118 18.59 -10.10 -14.46
N ARG A 119 19.89 -10.07 -14.15
CA ARG A 119 20.53 -10.90 -13.12
C ARG A 119 20.63 -10.24 -11.76
N TYR A 120 20.40 -8.93 -11.66
CA TYR A 120 20.53 -8.16 -10.43
C TYR A 120 19.23 -7.47 -10.10
N ALA A 121 18.89 -7.48 -8.82
CA ALA A 121 17.72 -6.82 -8.28
C ALA A 121 18.14 -5.69 -7.34
N VAL A 122 17.58 -4.52 -7.53
CA VAL A 122 17.53 -3.43 -6.56
C VAL A 122 16.28 -3.67 -5.73
N GLN A 123 16.45 -4.12 -4.50
CA GLN A 123 15.37 -4.25 -3.53
C GLN A 123 15.25 -2.94 -2.75
N ILE A 124 14.08 -2.33 -2.76
CA ILE A 124 13.82 -1.05 -2.11
C ILE A 124 12.82 -1.27 -0.97
N ASP A 125 13.19 -0.85 0.22
CA ASP A 125 12.35 -0.80 1.42
C ASP A 125 12.09 0.68 1.76
N LEU A 126 10.82 1.07 1.86
CA LEU A 126 10.43 2.43 2.23
C LEU A 126 10.21 2.54 3.74
N SER A 127 10.84 3.54 4.36
CA SER A 127 10.68 3.79 5.79
C SER A 127 9.29 4.33 6.09
N LYS A 128 8.49 3.59 6.87
CA LYS A 128 7.17 4.03 7.35
C LYS A 128 6.27 4.60 6.23
N TYR A 129 6.24 3.95 5.08
CA TYR A 129 5.62 4.45 3.86
C TYR A 129 4.24 5.10 4.06
N PHE A 130 3.31 4.39 4.71
CA PHE A 130 1.97 4.92 4.97
C PHE A 130 1.95 6.12 5.92
N ASP A 131 2.93 6.23 6.81
CA ASP A 131 2.99 7.29 7.82
C ASP A 131 3.64 8.58 7.29
N THR A 132 4.29 8.52 6.10
CA THR A 132 5.09 9.62 5.53
C THR A 132 4.61 10.12 4.17
N LEU A 133 3.43 9.68 3.72
CA LEU A 133 2.82 10.17 2.48
C LEU A 133 2.54 11.68 2.58
N ASN A 134 3.14 12.46 1.69
CA ASN A 134 2.89 13.90 1.63
C ASN A 134 1.47 14.17 1.10
N HIS A 135 0.62 14.79 1.91
CA HIS A 135 -0.79 15.03 1.60
C HIS A 135 -0.98 15.92 0.36
N GLU A 136 -0.16 16.96 0.19
CA GLU A 136 -0.32 17.87 -0.94
C GLU A 136 0.06 17.20 -2.26
N LEU A 137 1.19 16.48 -2.28
CA LEU A 137 1.58 15.72 -3.46
C LEU A 137 0.52 14.67 -3.82
N LEU A 138 0.03 13.92 -2.82
CA LEU A 138 -1.02 12.93 -3.03
C LEU A 138 -2.29 13.59 -3.60
N MET A 139 -2.74 14.69 -3.01
CA MET A 139 -3.94 15.37 -3.47
C MET A 139 -3.79 15.98 -4.86
N ASN A 140 -2.60 16.43 -5.24
CA ASN A 140 -2.33 16.87 -6.61
C ASN A 140 -2.46 15.69 -7.60
N MET A 141 -1.88 14.52 -7.27
CA MET A 141 -2.01 13.31 -8.09
C MET A 141 -3.48 12.85 -8.20
N VAL A 142 -4.25 12.92 -7.12
CA VAL A 142 -5.68 12.58 -7.15
C VAL A 142 -6.45 13.54 -8.06
N ARG A 143 -6.17 14.85 -8.00
CA ARG A 143 -6.82 15.88 -8.83
C ARG A 143 -6.50 15.79 -10.32
N GLU A 144 -5.43 15.10 -10.70
CA GLU A 144 -5.15 14.85 -12.14
C GLU A 144 -6.29 14.07 -12.81
N GLN A 145 -6.92 13.14 -12.10
CA GLN A 145 -8.00 12.29 -12.63
C GLN A 145 -9.38 12.68 -12.10
N ILE A 146 -9.47 13.14 -10.85
CA ILE A 146 -10.74 13.40 -10.17
C ILE A 146 -11.02 14.90 -10.12
N ARG A 147 -11.99 15.33 -10.92
CA ARG A 147 -12.40 16.74 -11.04
C ARG A 147 -13.43 17.18 -10.00
N ASP A 148 -14.19 16.23 -9.43
CA ASP A 148 -15.19 16.55 -8.39
C ASP A 148 -14.52 17.03 -7.11
N LYS A 149 -14.69 18.33 -6.83
CA LYS A 149 -14.10 18.98 -5.64
C LYS A 149 -14.65 18.40 -4.34
N ARG A 150 -15.90 17.94 -4.30
CA ARG A 150 -16.51 17.35 -3.09
C ARG A 150 -15.80 16.05 -2.71
N VAL A 151 -15.51 15.20 -3.71
CA VAL A 151 -14.79 13.94 -3.52
C VAL A 151 -13.34 14.22 -3.08
N THR A 152 -12.64 15.12 -3.76
CA THR A 152 -11.23 15.44 -3.42
C THR A 152 -11.10 16.10 -2.06
N GLU A 153 -12.02 16.99 -1.66
CA GLU A 153 -12.02 17.58 -0.32
C GLU A 153 -12.37 16.55 0.76
N LEU A 154 -13.27 15.60 0.48
CA LEU A 154 -13.59 14.52 1.40
C LEU A 154 -12.37 13.59 1.62
N ILE A 155 -11.64 13.24 0.57
CA ILE A 155 -10.39 12.48 0.67
C ILE A 155 -9.37 13.25 1.52
N LYS A 156 -9.20 14.56 1.29
CA LYS A 156 -8.31 15.41 2.08
C LYS A 156 -8.69 15.45 3.55
N LYS A 157 -10.01 15.51 3.86
CA LYS A 157 -10.51 15.43 5.23
C LYS A 157 -10.15 14.09 5.90
N TYR A 158 -10.23 12.96 5.18
CA TYR A 158 -9.81 11.65 5.70
C TYR A 158 -8.31 11.60 6.02
N LEU A 159 -7.46 12.17 5.16
CA LEU A 159 -6.02 12.26 5.43
C LEU A 159 -5.70 13.09 6.68
N LYS A 160 -6.51 14.12 6.95
CA LYS A 160 -6.34 15.06 8.07
C LYS A 160 -7.18 14.72 9.32
N SER A 161 -7.92 13.60 9.33
CA SER A 161 -8.84 13.29 10.43
C SER A 161 -8.16 13.08 11.78
N GLY A 162 -6.85 12.84 11.78
CA GLY A 162 -6.09 12.63 13.01
C GLY A 162 -6.20 11.22 13.56
N VAL A 163 -5.46 10.99 14.63
CA VAL A 163 -5.37 9.71 15.32
C VAL A 163 -5.68 9.91 16.79
N MET A 164 -6.56 9.09 17.34
CA MET A 164 -6.82 9.02 18.78
C MET A 164 -5.86 8.03 19.41
N GLU A 165 -4.96 8.53 20.25
CA GLU A 165 -3.94 7.75 20.96
C GLU A 165 -4.02 8.08 22.44
N ASN A 166 -4.30 7.09 23.30
CA ASN A 166 -4.44 7.26 24.76
C ASN A 166 -5.43 8.37 25.17
N GLY A 167 -6.55 8.52 24.43
CA GLY A 167 -7.56 9.54 24.71
C GLY A 167 -7.23 10.95 24.19
N LEU A 168 -6.06 11.15 23.58
CA LEU A 168 -5.63 12.42 23.01
C LEU A 168 -5.72 12.41 21.48
N LEU A 169 -6.23 13.49 20.89
CA LEU A 169 -6.26 13.69 19.45
C LEU A 169 -4.92 14.21 18.96
N VAL A 170 -4.22 13.39 18.17
CA VAL A 170 -3.01 13.76 17.47
C VAL A 170 -3.36 14.12 16.01
N LYS A 171 -3.10 15.36 15.62
CA LYS A 171 -3.29 15.80 14.23
C LYS A 171 -2.27 15.11 13.31
N THR A 172 -2.69 14.79 12.08
CA THR A 172 -1.84 14.23 11.05
C THR A 172 -1.63 15.25 9.94
N GLU A 173 -0.38 15.67 9.71
CA GLU A 173 -0.01 16.57 8.62
C GLU A 173 0.53 15.82 7.40
N GLU A 174 0.94 14.57 7.61
CA GLU A 174 1.40 13.62 6.60
C GLU A 174 0.89 12.22 6.90
N GLY A 175 1.00 11.34 5.93
CA GLY A 175 0.62 9.93 6.05
C GLY A 175 -0.86 9.64 5.76
N SER A 176 -1.14 8.37 5.56
CA SER A 176 -2.48 7.80 5.43
C SER A 176 -2.66 6.71 6.47
N PRO A 177 -3.70 6.76 7.33
CA PRO A 177 -3.87 5.78 8.38
C PRO A 177 -3.87 4.35 7.82
N GLN A 178 -2.97 3.49 8.34
CA GLN A 178 -2.98 2.07 7.99
C GLN A 178 -4.23 1.41 8.58
N GLY A 179 -5.15 0.94 7.73
CA GLY A 179 -6.37 0.24 8.14
C GLY A 179 -7.67 0.78 7.51
N GLY A 180 -7.63 1.94 6.88
CA GLY A 180 -8.77 2.45 6.09
C GLY A 180 -8.88 1.80 4.71
N PRO A 181 -10.08 1.52 4.19
CA PRO A 181 -10.29 0.90 2.88
C PRO A 181 -9.76 1.72 1.69
N LEU A 182 -9.61 3.03 1.85
CA LEU A 182 -9.13 3.94 0.82
C LEU A 182 -7.60 3.98 0.73
N SER A 183 -6.89 3.75 1.84
CA SER A 183 -5.43 3.89 1.93
C SER A 183 -4.65 3.05 0.91
N PRO A 184 -5.03 1.80 0.59
CA PRO A 184 -4.33 1.00 -0.43
C PRO A 184 -4.38 1.61 -1.84
N LEU A 185 -5.54 2.18 -2.22
CA LEU A 185 -5.68 2.87 -3.52
C LEU A 185 -4.83 4.14 -3.56
N LEU A 186 -4.89 4.96 -2.52
CA LEU A 186 -4.08 6.19 -2.42
C LEU A 186 -2.58 5.89 -2.46
N ALA A 187 -2.17 4.83 -1.78
CA ALA A 187 -0.78 4.35 -1.81
C ALA A 187 -0.34 3.97 -3.24
N ASN A 188 -1.18 3.27 -4.00
CA ASN A 188 -0.88 2.94 -5.38
C ASN A 188 -0.83 4.17 -6.29
N ILE A 189 -1.75 5.14 -6.12
CA ILE A 189 -1.74 6.41 -6.86
C ILE A 189 -0.42 7.16 -6.64
N TYR A 190 0.08 7.18 -5.41
CA TYR A 190 1.32 7.87 -5.05
C TYR A 190 2.56 7.23 -5.70
N LEU A 191 2.70 5.91 -5.59
CA LEU A 191 3.86 5.18 -6.13
C LEU A 191 3.80 4.93 -7.64
N ASP A 192 2.64 5.07 -8.29
CA ASP A 192 2.55 4.98 -9.76
C ASP A 192 3.45 6.01 -10.46
N LYS A 193 3.68 7.17 -9.85
CA LYS A 193 4.64 8.16 -10.35
C LYS A 193 6.07 7.63 -10.39
N PHE A 194 6.47 6.86 -9.38
CA PHE A 194 7.76 6.18 -9.34
C PHE A 194 7.82 5.06 -10.39
N ASP A 195 6.78 4.23 -10.44
CA ASP A 195 6.71 3.11 -11.38
C ASP A 195 6.86 3.58 -12.82
N ARG A 196 6.16 4.66 -13.20
CA ARG A 196 6.22 5.27 -14.55
C ARG A 196 7.55 5.93 -14.83
N GLU A 197 8.12 6.63 -13.87
CA GLU A 197 9.40 7.33 -14.04
C GLU A 197 10.53 6.32 -14.30
N ILE A 198 10.64 5.27 -13.48
CA ILE A 198 11.71 4.29 -13.63
C ILE A 198 11.41 3.30 -14.77
N GLY A 199 10.16 2.81 -14.85
CA GLY A 199 9.74 1.89 -15.90
C GLY A 199 9.76 2.51 -17.29
N GLY A 200 9.37 3.77 -17.42
CA GLY A 200 9.42 4.52 -18.68
C GLY A 200 10.82 4.69 -19.27
N ARG A 201 11.87 4.46 -18.48
CA ARG A 201 13.27 4.38 -18.96
C ARG A 201 13.63 3.01 -19.57
N GLY A 202 12.66 2.10 -19.75
CA GLY A 202 12.90 0.74 -20.22
C GLY A 202 13.48 -0.19 -19.14
N VAL A 203 13.36 0.18 -17.85
CA VAL A 203 13.86 -0.60 -16.73
C VAL A 203 12.70 -1.41 -16.13
N PRO A 204 12.83 -2.74 -15.96
CA PRO A 204 11.80 -3.54 -15.32
C PRO A 204 11.59 -3.15 -13.85
N VAL A 205 10.39 -2.67 -13.53
CA VAL A 205 9.94 -2.34 -12.18
C VAL A 205 8.80 -3.27 -11.81
N ILE A 206 8.95 -4.02 -10.72
CA ILE A 206 7.94 -4.89 -10.15
C ILE A 206 7.66 -4.42 -8.73
N ARG A 207 6.41 -4.06 -8.46
CA ARG A 207 5.99 -3.54 -7.16
C ARG A 207 4.78 -4.29 -6.60
N TYR A 208 4.81 -4.58 -5.31
CA TYR A 208 3.66 -5.06 -4.56
C TYR A 208 3.46 -4.19 -3.32
N ALA A 209 2.52 -3.26 -3.37
CA ALA A 209 2.35 -2.21 -2.36
C ALA A 209 3.64 -1.35 -2.23
N ASP A 210 4.28 -1.37 -1.06
CA ASP A 210 5.56 -0.72 -0.75
C ASP A 210 6.81 -1.60 -0.99
N ASP A 211 6.62 -2.89 -1.27
CA ASP A 211 7.71 -3.79 -1.67
C ASP A 211 8.06 -3.57 -3.15
N ILE A 212 9.25 -3.06 -3.44
CA ILE A 212 9.69 -2.68 -4.81
C ILE A 212 10.94 -3.46 -5.19
N VAL A 213 10.93 -4.00 -6.39
CA VAL A 213 12.10 -4.62 -7.05
C VAL A 213 12.30 -3.97 -8.41
N VAL A 214 13.50 -3.43 -8.64
CA VAL A 214 13.94 -2.91 -9.95
C VAL A 214 15.06 -3.81 -10.46
N LEU A 215 14.98 -4.25 -11.72
CA LEU A 215 15.90 -5.24 -12.25
C LEU A 215 16.93 -4.63 -13.20
N ALA A 216 18.15 -5.18 -13.18
CA ALA A 216 19.26 -4.78 -14.02
C ALA A 216 20.02 -5.98 -14.58
N ARG A 217 20.68 -5.79 -15.73
CA ARG A 217 21.51 -6.83 -16.36
C ARG A 217 22.88 -7.00 -15.70
N SER A 218 23.43 -5.93 -15.08
CA SER A 218 24.72 -5.95 -14.42
C SER A 218 24.65 -5.31 -13.03
N GLU A 219 25.56 -5.68 -12.15
CA GLU A 219 25.67 -5.16 -10.78
C GLU A 219 25.95 -3.65 -10.78
N ARG A 220 26.84 -3.19 -11.65
CA ARG A 220 27.13 -1.75 -11.83
C ARG A 220 25.89 -0.97 -12.25
N ALA A 221 25.06 -1.52 -13.14
CA ALA A 221 23.80 -0.88 -13.53
C ALA A 221 22.80 -0.85 -12.37
N ALA A 222 22.72 -1.94 -11.58
CA ALA A 222 21.86 -2.01 -10.41
C ALA A 222 22.23 -0.97 -9.35
N HIS A 223 23.52 -0.77 -9.06
CA HIS A 223 23.97 0.30 -8.15
C HIS A 223 23.60 1.70 -8.63
N ARG A 224 23.75 1.99 -9.93
CA ARG A 224 23.31 3.28 -10.50
C ARG A 224 21.79 3.46 -10.40
N LEU A 225 21.02 2.39 -10.61
CA LEU A 225 19.57 2.41 -10.45
C LEU A 225 19.17 2.66 -9.01
N LEU A 226 19.84 2.04 -8.02
CA LEU A 226 19.58 2.27 -6.60
C LEU A 226 19.69 3.76 -6.26
N GLU A 227 20.75 4.44 -6.71
CA GLU A 227 20.93 5.87 -6.47
C GLU A 227 19.91 6.73 -7.23
N SER A 228 19.56 6.35 -8.46
CA SER A 228 18.53 7.04 -9.24
C SER A 228 17.14 6.90 -8.59
N CYS A 229 16.78 5.70 -8.11
CA CYS A 229 15.55 5.46 -7.37
C CYS A 229 15.51 6.28 -6.08
N ARG A 230 16.61 6.33 -5.32
CA ARG A 230 16.72 7.13 -4.10
C ARG A 230 16.47 8.61 -4.39
N LYS A 231 17.16 9.16 -5.37
CA LYS A 231 16.99 10.59 -5.75
C LYS A 231 15.54 10.90 -6.12
N TYR A 232 14.86 10.02 -6.82
CA TYR A 232 13.46 10.24 -7.19
C TYR A 232 12.52 10.11 -5.99
N LEU A 233 12.64 9.02 -5.23
CA LEU A 233 11.77 8.77 -4.06
C LEU A 233 11.94 9.87 -3.00
N GLU A 234 13.16 10.22 -2.63
CA GLU A 234 13.42 11.21 -1.59
C GLU A 234 13.24 12.64 -2.11
N GLY A 235 13.73 12.94 -3.31
CA GLY A 235 13.69 14.29 -3.90
C GLY A 235 12.31 14.70 -4.40
N LYS A 236 11.65 13.84 -5.17
CA LYS A 236 10.36 14.15 -5.83
C LYS A 236 9.16 13.70 -5.02
N LEU A 237 9.19 12.47 -4.49
CA LEU A 237 8.05 11.90 -3.76
C LEU A 237 8.13 12.12 -2.24
N LYS A 238 9.21 12.70 -1.73
CA LYS A 238 9.40 12.98 -0.30
C LYS A 238 9.29 11.71 0.58
N LEU A 239 9.57 10.53 -0.01
CA LEU A 239 9.58 9.24 0.68
C LEU A 239 11.01 8.89 1.07
N LYS A 240 11.23 8.43 2.30
CA LYS A 240 12.56 8.03 2.77
C LYS A 240 12.82 6.56 2.49
N MET A 241 13.92 6.26 1.80
CA MET A 241 14.40 4.89 1.67
C MET A 241 15.09 4.42 2.95
N ASN A 242 14.84 3.16 3.33
CA ASN A 242 15.59 2.51 4.40
C ASN A 242 16.95 2.05 3.85
N GLY A 243 18.02 2.75 4.23
CA GLY A 243 19.37 2.49 3.71
C GLY A 243 19.95 1.13 4.11
N GLU A 244 19.55 0.58 5.26
CA GLU A 244 20.03 -0.73 5.74
C GLU A 244 19.34 -1.90 5.03
N LYS A 245 18.07 -1.73 4.68
CA LYS A 245 17.25 -2.77 4.04
C LYS A 245 17.25 -2.69 2.51
N SER A 246 17.45 -1.49 1.96
CA SER A 246 17.52 -1.30 0.51
C SER A 246 18.90 -1.69 -0.02
N ARG A 247 18.93 -2.61 -0.98
CA ARG A 247 20.21 -3.22 -1.43
C ARG A 247 20.16 -3.74 -2.85
N VAL A 248 21.34 -3.93 -3.43
CA VAL A 248 21.56 -4.66 -4.68
C VAL A 248 21.90 -6.11 -4.36
N VAL A 249 21.21 -7.05 -4.99
CA VAL A 249 21.46 -8.49 -4.84
C VAL A 249 21.35 -9.20 -6.20
N SER A 250 22.07 -10.31 -6.39
CA SER A 250 21.78 -11.20 -7.50
C SER A 250 20.41 -11.85 -7.31
N VAL A 251 19.59 -11.89 -8.36
CA VAL A 251 18.26 -12.55 -8.31
C VAL A 251 18.35 -14.04 -7.99
N ALA A 252 19.48 -14.68 -8.33
CA ALA A 252 19.75 -16.09 -8.06
C ALA A 252 20.38 -16.34 -6.67
N ALA A 253 20.66 -15.30 -5.89
CA ALA A 253 21.19 -15.44 -4.54
C ALA A 253 20.08 -15.89 -3.57
N ILE A 254 19.79 -17.18 -3.58
CA ILE A 254 18.64 -17.85 -2.96
C ILE A 254 18.43 -17.57 -1.46
N HIS A 255 19.50 -17.19 -0.75
CA HIS A 255 19.46 -16.81 0.66
C HIS A 255 19.42 -15.29 0.87
N ARG A 256 19.73 -14.49 -0.14
CA ARG A 256 19.81 -13.03 -0.07
C ARG A 256 18.64 -12.35 -0.78
N PHE A 257 18.24 -12.86 -1.97
CA PHE A 257 17.08 -12.35 -2.69
C PHE A 257 15.80 -12.88 -2.03
N ARG A 258 14.98 -11.96 -1.56
CA ARG A 258 13.67 -12.27 -0.98
C ARG A 258 12.66 -11.25 -1.46
N PHE A 259 11.62 -11.71 -2.13
CA PHE A 259 10.51 -10.86 -2.57
C PHE A 259 9.19 -11.55 -2.26
N LEU A 260 8.33 -10.88 -1.48
CA LEU A 260 6.99 -11.38 -1.08
C LEU A 260 7.01 -12.78 -0.44
N GLY A 261 8.06 -13.07 0.31
CA GLY A 261 8.24 -14.39 0.94
C GLY A 261 8.82 -15.47 0.04
N PHE A 262 9.13 -15.17 -1.21
CA PHE A 262 9.75 -16.07 -2.19
C PHE A 262 11.24 -15.76 -2.40
N ALA A 263 11.96 -16.76 -2.89
CA ALA A 263 13.33 -16.67 -3.38
C ALA A 263 13.41 -17.26 -4.79
N LEU A 264 14.37 -16.77 -5.60
CA LEU A 264 14.75 -17.39 -6.85
C LEU A 264 16.06 -18.16 -6.67
N GLY A 265 16.14 -19.33 -7.31
CA GLY A 265 17.36 -20.07 -7.51
C GLY A 265 17.62 -20.33 -9.00
N ARG A 266 18.86 -20.70 -9.35
CA ARG A 266 19.23 -21.09 -10.70
C ARG A 266 19.73 -22.54 -10.69
N GLY A 267 19.12 -23.38 -11.50
CA GLY A 267 19.48 -24.79 -11.71
C GLY A 267 19.90 -25.06 -13.15
N LYS A 268 20.07 -26.35 -13.47
CA LYS A 268 20.42 -26.79 -14.83
C LYS A 268 19.37 -26.38 -15.88
N ASN A 269 18.09 -26.37 -15.49
CA ASN A 269 16.94 -26.07 -16.37
C ASN A 269 16.46 -24.61 -16.26
N GLY A 270 17.30 -23.66 -15.81
CA GLY A 270 16.94 -22.26 -15.70
C GLY A 270 16.60 -21.81 -14.27
N TYR A 271 15.82 -20.73 -14.15
CA TYR A 271 15.42 -20.19 -12.85
C TYR A 271 14.21 -20.94 -12.28
N PHE A 272 14.21 -21.16 -10.95
CA PHE A 272 13.07 -21.71 -10.22
C PHE A 272 12.70 -20.83 -9.03
N ILE A 273 11.43 -20.89 -8.62
CA ILE A 273 10.90 -20.18 -7.46
C ILE A 273 10.71 -21.17 -6.32
N ARG A 274 11.05 -20.75 -5.12
CA ARG A 274 10.72 -21.48 -3.88
C ARG A 274 10.34 -20.50 -2.76
N ALA A 275 9.72 -21.01 -1.70
CA ALA A 275 9.54 -20.23 -0.48
C ALA A 275 10.92 -19.89 0.12
N HIS A 276 11.10 -18.63 0.55
CA HIS A 276 12.33 -18.21 1.23
C HIS A 276 12.49 -18.93 2.57
N ALA A 277 13.72 -19.20 2.99
CA ALA A 277 14.01 -19.96 4.21
C ALA A 277 13.34 -19.37 5.46
N GLU A 278 13.32 -18.04 5.60
CA GLU A 278 12.63 -17.38 6.71
C GLU A 278 11.09 -17.56 6.65
N THR A 279 10.51 -17.62 5.47
CA THR A 279 9.06 -17.88 5.31
C THR A 279 8.73 -19.29 5.78
N LEU A 280 9.56 -20.29 5.41
CA LEU A 280 9.43 -21.67 5.87
C LEU A 280 9.62 -21.79 7.38
N LYS A 281 10.60 -21.07 7.96
CA LYS A 281 10.82 -21.05 9.41
C LYS A 281 9.59 -20.52 10.15
N LYS A 282 9.02 -19.40 9.70
CA LYS A 282 7.79 -18.82 10.29
C LYS A 282 6.58 -19.75 10.15
N ALA A 283 6.43 -20.42 9.01
CA ALA A 283 5.35 -21.39 8.81
C ALA A 283 5.48 -22.60 9.76
N LYS A 284 6.71 -23.15 9.90
CA LYS A 284 6.97 -24.25 10.84
C LYS A 284 6.73 -23.86 12.30
N GLN A 285 7.05 -22.62 12.68
CA GLN A 285 6.78 -22.12 14.02
C GLN A 285 5.29 -22.06 14.31
N LYS A 286 4.48 -21.48 13.38
CA LYS A 286 3.01 -21.42 13.51
C LYS A 286 2.31 -22.79 13.54
N LEU A 287 2.92 -23.84 12.98
CA LEU A 287 2.38 -25.20 13.04
C LEU A 287 2.70 -25.92 14.37
N ARG A 288 3.63 -25.35 15.16
CA ARG A 288 4.01 -25.89 16.50
C ARG A 288 3.26 -25.19 17.63
N GLU A 289 2.71 -24.00 17.39
CA GLU A 289 1.80 -23.23 18.26
C GLU A 289 0.36 -23.72 18.08
#